data_a5ba245ad5219005498a92f768549ba8
#
_entry.id   a5ba245ad5219005498a92f768549ba8
#
_cell.length_a   1.000
_cell.length_b   1.000
_cell.length_c   1.000
_cell.angle_alpha   90.00
_cell.angle_beta   90.00
_cell.angle_gamma   90.00
#
_symmetry.space_group_name_H-M   'P 1'
#
loop_
_entity.id
_entity.type
_entity.pdbx_description
1 polymer ?
#
loop_
_entity_poly.entity_id
_entity_poly.type
_entity_poly.pdbx_seq_one_letter_code
_entity_poly.pdbx_strand_id
1 'polypeptide(L)'
;KLMADILEVKPENVIVCGNASLTIMYDTVSRAMTHGILGNTPWCKLEHVKFLCPVPGYDRHFGICEHFGIKMINVRMTETGPDVAKIAELVKDPSVKGMFCVPKYSNPDGIIYSDETIRRFAHLKPAAPDFAIIWDNAYGVHEFEGDYVPFPDILSLCDEAGRPDMVYEFASTSKITFAGGGISCMAASEANICYFTGIFGVQMISYDKVNQLRHVLFLQDKAHTLALMQQHAAILRPKFRCVLRCLEREIAPLGIAAWQKPTGGYFVSVNTLPGLAKRTLALCKEAGVTMTGAGATFP
;
A
#
# COMPACT_ATOMS: atom_id res chain seq x y z
N LYS A 1 -5.84 -17.68 -9.33
CA LYS A 1 -5.40 -17.27 -10.68
C LYS A 1 -5.72 -15.79 -10.95
N LEU A 2 -7.00 -15.33 -11.00
CA LEU A 2 -7.37 -13.93 -11.32
C LEU A 2 -6.52 -12.90 -10.54
N MET A 3 -6.45 -13.01 -9.22
CA MET A 3 -5.65 -12.06 -8.41
C MET A 3 -4.15 -12.16 -8.68
N ALA A 4 -3.65 -13.36 -8.95
CA ALA A 4 -2.26 -13.57 -9.35
C ALA A 4 -1.94 -12.92 -10.71
N ASP A 5 -2.84 -13.03 -11.67
CA ASP A 5 -2.71 -12.39 -12.99
C ASP A 5 -2.74 -10.85 -12.87
N ILE A 6 -3.58 -10.30 -11.96
CA ILE A 6 -3.65 -8.84 -11.68
C ILE A 6 -2.36 -8.35 -11.02
N LEU A 7 -1.81 -9.11 -10.07
CA LEU A 7 -0.58 -8.77 -9.35
C LEU A 7 0.70 -9.13 -10.13
N GLU A 8 0.58 -9.90 -11.23
CA GLU A 8 1.72 -10.38 -12.03
C GLU A 8 2.67 -11.30 -11.23
N VAL A 9 2.09 -12.10 -10.31
CA VAL A 9 2.81 -13.08 -9.48
C VAL A 9 2.34 -14.49 -9.75
N LYS A 10 3.07 -15.50 -9.25
CA LYS A 10 2.69 -16.91 -9.41
C LYS A 10 1.42 -17.24 -8.61
N PRO A 11 0.47 -18.02 -9.15
CA PRO A 11 -0.78 -18.35 -8.44
C PRO A 11 -0.58 -19.06 -7.10
N GLU A 12 0.44 -19.90 -6.98
CA GLU A 12 0.80 -20.62 -5.75
C GLU A 12 1.25 -19.70 -4.61
N ASN A 13 1.70 -18.51 -4.97
CA ASN A 13 2.12 -17.48 -4.00
C ASN A 13 0.94 -16.64 -3.48
N VAL A 14 -0.32 -16.94 -3.86
CA VAL A 14 -1.47 -16.08 -3.54
C VAL A 14 -2.52 -16.79 -2.70
N ILE A 15 -2.88 -16.19 -1.58
CA ILE A 15 -4.09 -16.54 -0.81
C ILE A 15 -5.17 -15.49 -1.08
N VAL A 16 -6.36 -15.95 -1.51
CA VAL A 16 -7.54 -15.10 -1.63
C VAL A 16 -8.30 -15.08 -0.31
N CYS A 17 -8.57 -13.90 0.19
CA CYS A 17 -9.11 -13.66 1.52
C CYS A 17 -10.50 -12.98 1.49
N GLY A 18 -10.84 -12.25 2.54
CA GLY A 18 -12.08 -11.50 2.70
C GLY A 18 -12.19 -10.28 1.77
N ASN A 19 -12.93 -9.27 2.22
CA ASN A 19 -13.29 -8.14 1.36
C ASN A 19 -12.26 -6.98 1.32
N ALA A 20 -11.33 -6.91 2.25
CA ALA A 20 -10.43 -5.76 2.38
C ALA A 20 -8.98 -6.17 2.69
N SER A 21 -8.03 -5.62 1.95
CA SER A 21 -6.59 -5.82 2.18
C SER A 21 -6.14 -5.31 3.56
N LEU A 22 -6.75 -4.23 4.06
CA LEU A 22 -6.44 -3.70 5.39
C LEU A 22 -6.64 -4.73 6.50
N THR A 23 -7.69 -5.55 6.42
CA THR A 23 -7.94 -6.62 7.39
C THR A 23 -6.81 -7.65 7.39
N ILE A 24 -6.32 -8.03 6.20
CA ILE A 24 -5.22 -9.00 6.11
C ILE A 24 -3.90 -8.38 6.58
N MET A 25 -3.65 -7.12 6.29
CA MET A 25 -2.47 -6.40 6.81
C MET A 25 -2.49 -6.34 8.34
N TYR A 26 -3.64 -6.01 8.93
CA TYR A 26 -3.82 -6.06 10.38
C TYR A 26 -3.58 -7.47 10.92
N ASP A 27 -4.17 -8.50 10.30
CA ASP A 27 -3.96 -9.90 10.68
C ASP A 27 -2.48 -10.32 10.58
N THR A 28 -1.77 -9.86 9.54
CA THR A 28 -0.34 -10.15 9.37
C THR A 28 0.47 -9.61 10.53
N VAL A 29 0.27 -8.35 10.90
CA VAL A 29 0.94 -7.73 12.05
C VAL A 29 0.51 -8.38 13.37
N SER A 30 -0.80 -8.64 13.55
CA SER A 30 -1.33 -9.33 14.74
C SER A 30 -0.68 -10.69 14.96
N ARG A 31 -0.46 -11.45 13.88
CA ARG A 31 0.18 -12.77 13.96
C ARG A 31 1.66 -12.67 14.23
N ALA A 32 2.35 -11.71 13.63
CA ALA A 32 3.73 -11.42 13.97
C ALA A 32 3.87 -11.07 15.47
N MET A 33 2.92 -10.30 16.02
CA MET A 33 2.86 -9.97 17.44
C MET A 33 2.64 -11.21 18.31
N THR A 34 1.74 -12.11 17.93
CA THR A 34 1.29 -13.21 18.80
C THR A 34 2.01 -14.53 18.57
N HIS A 35 2.40 -14.82 17.33
CA HIS A 35 3.00 -16.11 16.92
C HIS A 35 4.43 -15.98 16.38
N GLY A 36 4.88 -14.77 16.05
CA GLY A 36 6.12 -14.51 15.30
C GLY A 36 5.94 -14.71 13.81
N ILE A 37 7.03 -14.66 13.06
CA ILE A 37 7.09 -14.93 11.61
C ILE A 37 8.04 -16.10 11.40
N LEU A 38 7.58 -17.16 10.73
CA LEU A 38 8.39 -18.34 10.36
C LEU A 38 9.23 -18.89 11.51
N GLY A 39 8.61 -19.05 12.70
CA GLY A 39 9.28 -19.60 13.90
C GLY A 39 10.15 -18.61 14.68
N ASN A 40 10.23 -17.36 14.27
CA ASN A 40 10.91 -16.32 15.05
C ASN A 40 10.09 -15.94 16.31
N THR A 41 10.75 -15.28 17.25
CA THR A 41 10.13 -14.85 18.50
C THR A 41 8.93 -13.93 18.22
N PRO A 42 7.74 -14.22 18.82
CA PRO A 42 6.60 -13.30 18.75
C PRO A 42 6.99 -11.88 19.16
N TRP A 43 6.58 -10.89 18.37
CA TRP A 43 7.00 -9.50 18.60
C TRP A 43 6.51 -8.94 19.95
N CYS A 44 5.38 -9.42 20.47
CA CYS A 44 4.91 -9.04 21.82
C CYS A 44 5.86 -9.46 22.96
N LYS A 45 6.81 -10.38 22.71
CA LYS A 45 7.83 -10.81 23.67
C LYS A 45 9.14 -10.03 23.55
N LEU A 46 9.24 -9.13 22.58
CA LEU A 46 10.41 -8.28 22.36
C LEU A 46 10.27 -7.00 23.18
N GLU A 47 11.39 -6.47 23.67
CA GLU A 47 11.40 -5.21 24.43
C GLU A 47 11.00 -4.02 23.53
N HIS A 48 11.45 -4.03 22.29
CA HIS A 48 11.18 -2.96 21.33
C HIS A 48 10.81 -3.53 19.95
N VAL A 49 9.74 -3.02 19.40
CA VAL A 49 9.32 -3.26 18.01
C VAL A 49 9.17 -1.90 17.32
N LYS A 50 9.83 -1.74 16.18
CA LYS A 50 9.80 -0.51 15.39
C LYS A 50 9.38 -0.81 13.96
N PHE A 51 8.62 0.11 13.37
CA PHE A 51 8.25 0.09 11.96
C PHE A 51 8.69 1.36 11.25
N LEU A 52 9.16 1.20 10.01
CA LEU A 52 9.45 2.34 9.14
C LEU A 52 8.16 2.75 8.44
N CYS A 53 7.84 4.03 8.54
CA CYS A 53 6.63 4.61 7.99
C CYS A 53 7.01 5.70 6.96
N PRO A 54 6.93 5.41 5.65
CA PRO A 54 7.05 6.43 4.62
C PRO A 54 5.99 7.51 4.81
N VAL A 55 6.43 8.78 4.84
CA VAL A 55 5.57 9.94 5.08
C VAL A 55 5.75 11.01 3.99
N PRO A 56 4.64 11.65 3.58
CA PRO A 56 3.25 11.39 3.98
C PRO A 56 2.78 9.99 3.54
N GLY A 57 1.90 9.37 4.31
CA GLY A 57 1.45 8.00 4.09
C GLY A 57 0.00 7.75 4.49
N TYR A 58 -0.42 6.49 4.42
CA TYR A 58 -1.80 6.09 4.70
C TYR A 58 -2.03 5.94 6.22
N ASP A 59 -2.94 6.74 6.77
CA ASP A 59 -3.25 6.81 8.20
C ASP A 59 -3.62 5.46 8.83
N ARG A 60 -4.25 4.56 8.06
CA ARG A 60 -4.65 3.24 8.57
C ARG A 60 -3.45 2.34 8.86
N HIS A 61 -2.37 2.47 8.11
CA HIS A 61 -1.12 1.77 8.39
C HIS A 61 -0.53 2.23 9.74
N PHE A 62 -0.56 3.54 9.99
CA PHE A 62 -0.10 4.12 11.26
C PHE A 62 -0.99 3.64 12.42
N GLY A 63 -2.32 3.63 12.21
CA GLY A 63 -3.27 3.12 13.19
C GLY A 63 -3.04 1.65 13.57
N ILE A 64 -2.57 0.79 12.65
CA ILE A 64 -2.15 -0.58 13.00
C ILE A 64 -0.94 -0.54 13.94
N CYS A 65 0.07 0.27 13.65
CA CYS A 65 1.25 0.41 14.51
C CYS A 65 0.86 0.92 15.91
N GLU A 66 0.03 1.95 15.98
CA GLU A 66 -0.46 2.52 17.24
C GLU A 66 -1.22 1.47 18.07
N HIS A 67 -2.12 0.71 17.41
CA HIS A 67 -2.91 -0.31 18.08
C HIS A 67 -2.06 -1.38 18.76
N PHE A 68 -0.94 -1.77 18.14
CA PHE A 68 -0.03 -2.78 18.69
C PHE A 68 1.13 -2.19 19.51
N GLY A 69 1.16 -0.88 19.74
CA GLY A 69 2.26 -0.22 20.47
C GLY A 69 3.60 -0.27 19.73
N ILE A 70 3.59 -0.42 18.42
CA ILE A 70 4.78 -0.45 17.57
C ILE A 70 5.30 0.99 17.39
N LYS A 71 6.57 1.23 17.72
CA LYS A 71 7.20 2.54 17.56
C LYS A 71 7.40 2.85 16.07
N MET A 72 6.83 3.94 15.61
CA MET A 72 6.97 4.40 14.22
C MET A 72 8.20 5.27 14.03
N ILE A 73 8.91 5.05 12.91
CA ILE A 73 10.04 5.86 12.46
C ILE A 73 9.68 6.43 11.09
N ASN A 74 9.56 7.74 11.01
CA ASN A 74 9.23 8.41 9.76
C ASN A 74 10.38 8.34 8.77
N VAL A 75 10.06 7.96 7.53
CA VAL A 75 10.97 7.97 6.39
C VAL A 75 10.41 8.91 5.33
N ARG A 76 11.22 9.85 4.86
CA ARG A 76 10.79 10.82 3.86
C ARG A 76 10.49 10.14 2.53
N MET A 77 9.37 10.51 1.91
CA MET A 77 9.08 10.20 0.50
C MET A 77 9.90 11.10 -0.44
N THR A 78 10.35 10.54 -1.55
CA THR A 78 10.98 11.22 -2.68
C THR A 78 10.08 11.08 -3.93
N GLU A 79 10.46 11.68 -5.04
CA GLU A 79 9.70 11.57 -6.30
C GLU A 79 9.64 10.14 -6.87
N THR A 80 10.52 9.25 -6.42
CA THR A 80 10.65 7.86 -6.92
C THR A 80 10.36 6.80 -5.85
N GLY A 81 9.77 7.19 -4.74
CA GLY A 81 9.49 6.32 -3.59
C GLY A 81 10.15 6.82 -2.30
N PRO A 82 10.15 6.06 -1.22
CA PRO A 82 10.79 6.48 0.04
C PRO A 82 12.31 6.48 -0.08
N ASP A 83 12.97 7.24 0.80
CA ASP A 83 14.43 7.30 0.90
C ASP A 83 15.03 5.94 1.28
N VAL A 84 15.35 5.13 0.26
CA VAL A 84 15.90 3.77 0.44
C VAL A 84 17.31 3.80 1.07
N ALA A 85 18.09 4.85 0.89
CA ALA A 85 19.40 4.98 1.54
C ALA A 85 19.22 5.08 3.05
N LYS A 86 18.26 5.91 3.50
CA LYS A 86 17.92 6.01 4.92
C LYS A 86 17.33 4.71 5.47
N ILE A 87 16.47 4.05 4.72
CA ILE A 87 15.91 2.74 5.08
C ILE A 87 17.03 1.72 5.30
N ALA A 88 18.02 1.64 4.38
CA ALA A 88 19.14 0.72 4.46
C ALA A 88 20.03 0.93 5.70
N GLU A 89 20.06 2.15 6.25
CA GLU A 89 20.70 2.42 7.54
C GLU A 89 19.83 1.94 8.71
N LEU A 90 18.55 2.26 8.69
CA LEU A 90 17.63 2.00 9.79
C LEU A 90 17.36 0.51 10.01
N VAL A 91 17.32 -0.29 8.95
CA VAL A 91 17.11 -1.75 9.05
C VAL A 91 18.27 -2.51 9.67
N LYS A 92 19.41 -1.84 9.93
CA LYS A 92 20.53 -2.42 10.70
C LYS A 92 20.22 -2.54 12.19
N ASP A 93 19.20 -1.85 12.68
CA ASP A 93 18.68 -2.01 14.03
C ASP A 93 17.76 -3.26 14.06
N PRO A 94 18.09 -4.32 14.84
CA PRO A 94 17.30 -5.55 14.89
C PRO A 94 15.89 -5.36 15.50
N SER A 95 15.63 -4.23 16.15
CA SER A 95 14.29 -3.87 16.64
C SER A 95 13.39 -3.31 15.54
N VAL A 96 13.92 -2.97 14.37
CA VAL A 96 13.13 -2.58 13.18
C VAL A 96 12.63 -3.86 12.51
N LYS A 97 11.34 -4.13 12.69
CA LYS A 97 10.68 -5.38 12.30
C LYS A 97 9.92 -5.28 10.98
N GLY A 98 9.67 -4.09 10.50
CA GLY A 98 8.96 -3.97 9.23
C GLY A 98 8.77 -2.54 8.76
N MET A 99 8.10 -2.45 7.63
CA MET A 99 7.69 -1.19 7.02
C MET A 99 6.42 -1.35 6.20
N PHE A 100 5.65 -0.26 6.08
CA PHE A 100 4.54 -0.17 5.14
C PHE A 100 4.99 0.52 3.85
N CYS A 101 4.51 0.03 2.70
CA CYS A 101 4.74 0.63 1.40
C CYS A 101 3.43 0.69 0.61
N VAL A 102 3.19 1.80 -0.10
CA VAL A 102 2.15 1.90 -1.12
C VAL A 102 2.86 2.25 -2.43
N PRO A 103 3.27 1.22 -3.21
CA PRO A 103 4.29 1.41 -4.26
C PRO A 103 3.77 2.09 -5.52
N LYS A 104 2.49 2.00 -5.80
CA LYS A 104 1.89 2.56 -7.01
C LYS A 104 0.77 3.52 -6.64
N TYR A 105 0.84 4.75 -7.16
CA TYR A 105 -0.09 5.84 -6.83
C TYR A 105 -0.28 6.03 -5.33
N SER A 106 0.83 6.20 -4.61
CA SER A 106 0.86 6.26 -3.15
C SER A 106 -0.17 7.23 -2.57
N ASN A 107 -0.78 6.85 -1.46
CA ASN A 107 -1.68 7.71 -0.70
C ASN A 107 -0.85 8.53 0.32
N PRO A 108 -0.83 9.88 0.27
CA PRO A 108 -1.67 10.75 -0.57
C PRO A 108 -1.02 11.27 -1.86
N ASP A 109 0.27 11.09 -2.07
CA ASP A 109 1.05 11.88 -3.05
C ASP A 109 0.94 11.40 -4.50
N GLY A 110 0.36 10.21 -4.74
CA GLY A 110 0.23 9.65 -6.09
C GLY A 110 1.56 9.21 -6.72
N ILE A 111 2.61 9.04 -5.91
CA ILE A 111 3.95 8.63 -6.35
C ILE A 111 3.93 7.17 -6.79
N ILE A 112 4.65 6.87 -7.86
CA ILE A 112 4.98 5.50 -8.29
C ILE A 112 6.44 5.25 -7.94
N TYR A 113 6.72 4.14 -7.25
CA TYR A 113 8.12 3.76 -6.97
C TYR A 113 8.81 3.39 -8.28
N SER A 114 10.03 3.89 -8.47
CA SER A 114 10.81 3.52 -9.65
C SER A 114 11.33 2.09 -9.55
N ASP A 115 11.60 1.47 -10.71
CA ASP A 115 12.21 0.13 -10.78
C ASP A 115 13.49 0.04 -9.95
N GLU A 116 14.31 1.09 -9.98
CA GLU A 116 15.53 1.17 -9.18
C GLU A 116 15.21 1.15 -7.68
N THR A 117 14.21 1.91 -7.24
CA THR A 117 13.73 1.90 -5.86
C THR A 117 13.29 0.50 -5.43
N ILE A 118 12.50 -0.20 -6.27
CA ILE A 118 12.00 -1.54 -5.98
C ILE A 118 13.14 -2.56 -5.91
N ARG A 119 14.10 -2.50 -6.87
CA ARG A 119 15.29 -3.36 -6.84
C ARG A 119 16.12 -3.14 -5.57
N ARG A 120 16.28 -1.89 -5.14
CA ARG A 120 16.97 -1.57 -3.89
C ARG A 120 16.26 -2.12 -2.66
N PHE A 121 14.93 -2.15 -2.66
CA PHE A 121 14.16 -2.82 -1.59
C PHE A 121 14.47 -4.31 -1.52
N ALA A 122 14.49 -5.01 -2.65
CA ALA A 122 14.81 -6.43 -2.70
C ALA A 122 16.22 -6.74 -2.15
N HIS A 123 17.16 -5.81 -2.30
CA HIS A 123 18.53 -5.95 -1.82
C HIS A 123 18.78 -5.39 -0.41
N LEU A 124 17.76 -4.98 0.34
CA LEU A 124 17.91 -4.59 1.74
C LEU A 124 18.50 -5.74 2.56
N LYS A 125 19.31 -5.39 3.55
CA LYS A 125 19.96 -6.34 4.48
C LYS A 125 19.53 -6.04 5.92
N PRO A 126 18.27 -6.34 6.29
CA PRO A 126 17.81 -6.14 7.65
C PRO A 126 18.62 -7.00 8.64
N ALA A 127 18.88 -6.44 9.82
CA ALA A 127 19.47 -7.20 10.93
C ALA A 127 18.42 -8.14 11.58
N ALA A 128 17.14 -7.78 11.51
CA ALA A 128 16.06 -8.63 11.95
C ALA A 128 15.80 -9.76 10.93
N PRO A 129 15.86 -11.04 11.30
CA PRO A 129 15.61 -12.15 10.38
C PRO A 129 14.13 -12.23 9.95
N ASP A 130 13.24 -11.65 10.75
CA ASP A 130 11.80 -11.58 10.60
C ASP A 130 11.30 -10.20 10.15
N PHE A 131 12.17 -9.43 9.49
CA PHE A 131 11.78 -8.14 8.90
C PHE A 131 10.76 -8.34 7.79
N ALA A 132 9.66 -7.58 7.84
CA ALA A 132 8.54 -7.70 6.91
C ALA A 132 8.26 -6.40 6.18
N ILE A 133 8.25 -6.42 4.86
CA ILE A 133 7.73 -5.34 4.01
C ILE A 133 6.24 -5.61 3.75
N ILE A 134 5.38 -4.75 4.27
CA ILE A 134 3.94 -4.76 4.02
C ILE A 134 3.70 -3.92 2.76
N TRP A 135 3.56 -4.60 1.62
CA TRP A 135 3.48 -4.01 0.29
C TRP A 135 2.02 -3.87 -0.13
N ASP A 136 1.41 -2.71 0.17
CA ASP A 136 0.00 -2.44 -0.13
C ASP A 136 -0.16 -1.96 -1.57
N ASN A 137 -0.40 -2.91 -2.48
CA ASN A 137 -0.64 -2.66 -3.90
C ASN A 137 -2.14 -2.36 -4.17
N ALA A 138 -2.69 -1.40 -3.43
CA ALA A 138 -4.10 -1.03 -3.51
C ALA A 138 -4.51 -0.38 -4.83
N TYR A 139 -3.55 0.13 -5.59
CA TYR A 139 -3.79 0.92 -6.82
C TYR A 139 -3.11 0.33 -8.05
N GLY A 140 -2.77 -0.94 -8.04
CA GLY A 140 -2.00 -1.61 -9.10
C GLY A 140 -2.54 -1.45 -10.54
N VAL A 141 -3.85 -1.22 -10.69
CA VAL A 141 -4.55 -1.06 -11.99
C VAL A 141 -5.36 0.24 -12.07
N HIS A 142 -4.93 1.30 -11.41
CA HIS A 142 -5.71 2.52 -11.22
C HIS A 142 -5.17 3.73 -12.01
N GLU A 143 -4.65 3.49 -13.20
CA GLU A 143 -4.30 4.53 -14.16
C GLU A 143 -5.56 5.30 -14.58
N PHE A 144 -5.54 6.63 -14.53
CA PHE A 144 -6.56 7.46 -15.16
C PHE A 144 -6.00 8.32 -16.29
N GLU A 145 -4.66 8.46 -16.39
CA GLU A 145 -3.97 9.03 -17.54
C GLU A 145 -3.08 7.97 -18.18
N GLY A 146 -3.15 7.83 -19.50
CA GLY A 146 -2.36 6.84 -20.25
C GLY A 146 -2.87 5.41 -20.13
N ASP A 147 -2.01 4.48 -20.54
CA ASP A 147 -2.25 3.03 -20.50
C ASP A 147 -1.73 2.42 -19.20
N TYR A 148 -2.06 1.13 -19.00
CA TYR A 148 -1.54 0.36 -17.88
C TYR A 148 -0.01 0.34 -17.87
N VAL A 149 0.58 0.66 -16.74
CA VAL A 149 2.03 0.61 -16.52
C VAL A 149 2.36 -0.68 -15.75
N PRO A 150 3.08 -1.64 -16.37
CA PRO A 150 3.57 -2.83 -15.68
C PRO A 150 4.43 -2.45 -14.47
N PHE A 151 4.42 -3.29 -13.44
CA PHE A 151 5.12 -3.01 -12.20
C PHE A 151 6.05 -4.19 -11.86
N PRO A 152 7.30 -3.96 -11.44
CA PRO A 152 8.22 -5.05 -11.12
C PRO A 152 7.68 -5.97 -10.02
N ASP A 153 7.77 -7.28 -10.23
CA ASP A 153 7.42 -8.28 -9.22
C ASP A 153 8.47 -8.27 -8.10
N ILE A 154 8.11 -7.63 -7.00
CA ILE A 154 8.97 -7.51 -5.81
C ILE A 154 9.25 -8.88 -5.17
N LEU A 155 8.33 -9.85 -5.26
CA LEU A 155 8.52 -11.18 -4.70
C LEU A 155 9.64 -11.93 -5.46
N SER A 156 9.59 -11.92 -6.79
CA SER A 156 10.65 -12.52 -7.61
C SER A 156 11.99 -11.82 -7.40
N LEU A 157 12.02 -10.49 -7.30
CA LEU A 157 13.25 -9.75 -7.03
C LEU A 157 13.84 -10.09 -5.65
N CYS A 158 13.00 -10.28 -4.63
CA CYS A 158 13.46 -10.71 -3.31
C CYS A 158 13.98 -12.15 -3.31
N ASP A 159 13.36 -13.05 -4.07
CA ASP A 159 13.83 -14.43 -4.24
C ASP A 159 15.19 -14.46 -4.92
N GLU A 160 15.36 -13.73 -6.02
CA GLU A 160 16.66 -13.56 -6.72
C GLU A 160 17.74 -12.98 -5.80
N ALA A 161 17.36 -12.09 -4.88
CA ALA A 161 18.26 -11.51 -3.88
C ALA A 161 18.55 -12.44 -2.68
N GLY A 162 17.98 -13.67 -2.66
CA GLY A 162 18.12 -14.64 -1.58
C GLY A 162 17.34 -14.28 -0.31
N ARG A 163 16.25 -13.51 -0.44
CA ARG A 163 15.38 -13.05 0.66
C ARG A 163 13.90 -13.20 0.34
N PRO A 164 13.44 -14.39 -0.06
CA PRO A 164 12.06 -14.61 -0.55
C PRO A 164 10.99 -14.26 0.50
N ASP A 165 11.32 -14.37 1.78
CA ASP A 165 10.34 -14.27 2.88
C ASP A 165 10.11 -12.84 3.38
N MET A 166 10.81 -11.85 2.80
CA MET A 166 10.82 -10.48 3.32
C MET A 166 9.55 -9.70 2.97
N VAL A 167 8.79 -10.09 1.93
CA VAL A 167 7.66 -9.30 1.40
C VAL A 167 6.34 -10.01 1.56
N TYR A 168 5.35 -9.24 1.99
CA TYR A 168 3.92 -9.57 1.95
C TYR A 168 3.22 -8.52 1.10
N GLU A 169 2.76 -8.90 -0.09
CA GLU A 169 2.04 -8.03 -0.99
C GLU A 169 0.53 -8.20 -0.81
N PHE A 170 -0.19 -7.08 -0.76
CA PHE A 170 -1.62 -7.04 -0.52
C PHE A 170 -2.34 -6.30 -1.64
N ALA A 171 -3.48 -6.82 -2.04
CA ALA A 171 -4.37 -6.16 -2.97
C ALA A 171 -5.83 -6.46 -2.65
N SER A 172 -6.73 -5.64 -3.18
CA SER A 172 -8.17 -5.90 -3.11
C SER A 172 -8.90 -5.31 -4.30
N THR A 173 -10.08 -5.86 -4.57
CA THR A 173 -10.99 -5.31 -5.58
C THR A 173 -11.92 -4.23 -5.02
N SER A 174 -11.70 -3.78 -3.77
CA SER A 174 -12.57 -2.79 -3.10
C SER A 174 -12.73 -1.48 -3.87
N LYS A 175 -11.69 -1.10 -4.64
CA LYS A 175 -11.68 0.10 -5.49
C LYS A 175 -11.87 -0.21 -6.98
N ILE A 176 -12.03 -1.50 -7.32
CA ILE A 176 -12.29 -1.99 -8.71
C ILE A 176 -13.77 -2.31 -8.87
N THR A 177 -14.38 -2.98 -7.88
CA THR A 177 -15.79 -3.37 -7.87
C THR A 177 -16.57 -2.58 -6.82
N PHE A 178 -16.72 -3.12 -5.59
CA PHE A 178 -17.48 -2.48 -4.53
C PHE A 178 -16.70 -2.46 -3.22
N ALA A 179 -16.61 -1.30 -2.59
CA ALA A 179 -16.15 -1.20 -1.21
C ALA A 179 -17.06 -2.03 -0.28
N GLY A 180 -16.45 -2.84 0.58
CA GLY A 180 -17.17 -3.74 1.47
C GLY A 180 -17.69 -5.04 0.82
N GLY A 181 -17.85 -5.08 -0.50
CA GLY A 181 -18.26 -6.26 -1.26
C GLY A 181 -17.17 -6.85 -2.16
N GLY A 182 -15.94 -6.35 -2.06
CA GLY A 182 -14.79 -6.82 -2.83
C GLY A 182 -14.24 -8.17 -2.38
N ILE A 183 -13.15 -8.58 -3.00
CA ILE A 183 -12.26 -9.65 -2.53
C ILE A 183 -10.86 -9.07 -2.35
N SER A 184 -10.10 -9.64 -1.44
CA SER A 184 -8.72 -9.25 -1.20
C SER A 184 -7.80 -10.46 -1.28
N CYS A 185 -6.51 -10.21 -1.43
CA CYS A 185 -5.51 -11.27 -1.42
C CYS A 185 -4.23 -10.80 -0.74
N MET A 186 -3.45 -11.79 -0.33
CA MET A 186 -2.06 -11.64 0.05
C MET A 186 -1.22 -12.50 -0.88
N ALA A 187 -0.14 -11.93 -1.40
CA ALA A 187 0.91 -12.67 -2.09
C ALA A 187 2.20 -12.64 -1.27
N ALA A 188 2.89 -13.76 -1.17
CA ALA A 188 4.12 -13.90 -0.42
C ALA A 188 4.91 -15.13 -0.90
N SER A 189 6.10 -15.40 -0.30
CA SER A 189 6.84 -16.63 -0.55
C SER A 189 6.01 -17.87 -0.19
N GLU A 190 6.37 -19.01 -0.77
CA GLU A 190 5.73 -20.29 -0.46
C GLU A 190 5.78 -20.61 1.04
N ALA A 191 6.90 -20.33 1.70
CA ALA A 191 7.08 -20.53 3.13
C ALA A 191 6.10 -19.68 3.94
N ASN A 192 5.96 -18.41 3.60
CA ASN A 192 5.00 -17.49 4.22
C ASN A 192 3.55 -17.91 3.96
N ILE A 193 3.21 -18.31 2.73
CA ILE A 193 1.88 -18.81 2.36
C ILE A 193 1.53 -20.05 3.19
N CYS A 194 2.45 -21.01 3.29
CA CYS A 194 2.26 -22.23 4.09
C CYS A 194 2.05 -21.90 5.57
N TYR A 195 2.91 -21.05 6.13
CA TYR A 195 2.82 -20.60 7.52
C TYR A 195 1.49 -19.90 7.83
N PHE A 196 1.09 -18.97 6.97
CA PHE A 196 -0.18 -18.26 7.09
C PHE A 196 -1.39 -19.20 6.99
N THR A 197 -1.39 -20.11 6.03
CA THR A 197 -2.48 -21.07 5.83
C THR A 197 -2.69 -21.94 7.07
N GLY A 198 -1.62 -22.35 7.74
CA GLY A 198 -1.70 -23.09 9.00
C GLY A 198 -2.42 -22.31 10.11
N ILE A 199 -2.14 -21.02 10.25
CA ILE A 199 -2.78 -20.16 11.25
C ILE A 199 -4.23 -19.86 10.85
N PHE A 200 -4.49 -19.57 9.54
CA PHE A 200 -5.85 -19.36 9.05
C PHE A 200 -6.78 -20.53 9.32
N GLY A 201 -6.28 -21.76 9.19
CA GLY A 201 -7.05 -22.97 9.44
C GLY A 201 -7.61 -23.05 10.87
N VAL A 202 -6.97 -22.38 11.83
CA VAL A 202 -7.48 -22.24 13.20
C VAL A 202 -8.49 -21.10 13.32
N GLN A 203 -8.28 -20.00 12.59
CA GLN A 203 -9.12 -18.81 12.66
C GLN A 203 -10.47 -19.00 11.93
N MET A 204 -10.45 -19.71 10.79
CA MET A 204 -11.64 -19.88 9.94
C MET A 204 -11.52 -21.13 9.04
N ILE A 205 -12.66 -21.62 8.58
CA ILE A 205 -12.72 -22.74 7.62
C ILE A 205 -12.50 -22.23 6.20
N SER A 206 -13.16 -21.14 5.80
CA SER A 206 -13.01 -20.53 4.47
C SER A 206 -13.57 -19.12 4.42
N TYR A 207 -13.09 -18.33 3.48
CA TYR A 207 -13.72 -17.07 3.09
C TYR A 207 -14.92 -17.30 2.17
N ASP A 208 -15.71 -16.25 1.93
CA ASP A 208 -16.93 -16.27 1.11
C ASP A 208 -16.63 -16.70 -0.34
N LYS A 209 -16.88 -17.99 -0.65
CA LYS A 209 -16.65 -18.60 -1.96
C LYS A 209 -17.64 -18.09 -3.02
N VAL A 210 -18.85 -17.70 -2.61
CA VAL A 210 -19.86 -17.17 -3.53
C VAL A 210 -19.39 -15.79 -4.03
N ASN A 211 -18.91 -14.95 -3.13
CA ASN A 211 -18.37 -13.65 -3.52
C ASN A 211 -17.11 -13.77 -4.39
N GLN A 212 -16.22 -14.72 -4.08
CA GLN A 212 -15.06 -15.02 -4.93
C GLN A 212 -15.49 -15.44 -6.34
N LEU A 213 -16.49 -16.32 -6.47
CA LEU A 213 -17.02 -16.76 -7.75
C LEU A 213 -17.66 -15.59 -8.53
N ARG A 214 -18.43 -14.74 -7.86
CA ARG A 214 -19.01 -13.53 -8.49
C ARG A 214 -17.92 -12.63 -9.08
N HIS A 215 -16.80 -12.43 -8.41
CA HIS A 215 -15.69 -11.64 -8.91
C HIS A 215 -15.01 -12.31 -10.11
N VAL A 216 -14.81 -13.63 -10.07
CA VAL A 216 -14.26 -14.38 -11.22
C VAL A 216 -15.17 -14.26 -12.44
N LEU A 217 -16.48 -14.41 -12.26
CA LEU A 217 -17.44 -14.29 -13.37
C LEU A 217 -17.54 -12.87 -13.92
N PHE A 218 -17.40 -11.86 -13.08
CA PHE A 218 -17.51 -10.45 -13.47
C PHE A 218 -16.21 -9.92 -14.08
N LEU A 219 -15.08 -10.13 -13.41
CA LEU A 219 -13.77 -9.61 -13.85
C LEU A 219 -13.10 -10.51 -14.91
N GLN A 220 -13.45 -11.80 -14.95
CA GLN A 220 -12.96 -12.83 -15.86
C GLN A 220 -11.43 -13.02 -15.80
N ASP A 221 -10.68 -12.04 -16.29
CA ASP A 221 -9.23 -12.03 -16.38
C ASP A 221 -8.66 -10.62 -16.22
N LYS A 222 -7.34 -10.48 -16.31
CA LYS A 222 -6.65 -9.19 -16.22
C LYS A 222 -7.05 -8.24 -17.35
N ALA A 223 -7.24 -8.71 -18.56
CA ALA A 223 -7.57 -7.85 -19.70
C ALA A 223 -8.96 -7.22 -19.52
N HIS A 224 -9.97 -8.00 -19.09
CA HIS A 224 -11.29 -7.47 -18.77
C HIS A 224 -11.25 -6.52 -17.56
N THR A 225 -10.44 -6.84 -16.54
CA THR A 225 -10.23 -5.95 -15.40
C THR A 225 -9.66 -4.60 -15.85
N LEU A 226 -8.64 -4.59 -16.70
CA LEU A 226 -8.04 -3.36 -17.23
C LEU A 226 -9.04 -2.58 -18.11
N ALA A 227 -9.85 -3.26 -18.91
CA ALA A 227 -10.90 -2.62 -19.71
C ALA A 227 -11.96 -1.94 -18.81
N LEU A 228 -12.37 -2.57 -17.71
CA LEU A 228 -13.23 -1.96 -16.69
C LEU A 228 -12.57 -0.72 -16.07
N MET A 229 -11.29 -0.81 -15.72
CA MET A 229 -10.56 0.31 -15.12
C MET A 229 -10.40 1.48 -16.09
N GLN A 230 -10.32 1.26 -17.39
CA GLN A 230 -10.37 2.35 -18.39
C GLN A 230 -11.72 3.07 -18.41
N GLN A 231 -12.84 2.37 -18.13
CA GLN A 231 -14.15 3.03 -17.96
C GLN A 231 -14.16 3.89 -16.68
N HIS A 232 -13.60 3.41 -15.57
CA HIS A 232 -13.40 4.21 -14.36
C HIS A 232 -12.52 5.43 -14.63
N ALA A 233 -11.44 5.26 -15.38
CA ALA A 233 -10.53 6.33 -15.77
C ALA A 233 -11.27 7.43 -16.57
N ALA A 234 -12.18 7.06 -17.47
CA ALA A 234 -12.99 8.02 -18.23
C ALA A 234 -13.86 8.90 -17.32
N ILE A 235 -14.31 8.39 -16.18
CA ILE A 235 -15.10 9.14 -15.18
C ILE A 235 -14.20 10.01 -14.29
N LEU A 236 -13.01 9.50 -13.91
CA LEU A 236 -12.10 10.17 -12.97
C LEU A 236 -11.26 11.26 -13.64
N ARG A 237 -10.74 10.98 -14.83
CA ARG A 237 -9.83 11.87 -15.56
C ARG A 237 -10.33 13.32 -15.68
N PRO A 238 -11.58 13.61 -16.09
CA PRO A 238 -12.04 15.00 -16.18
C PRO A 238 -12.08 15.70 -14.82
N LYS A 239 -12.35 14.97 -13.73
CA LYS A 239 -12.36 15.52 -12.36
C LYS A 239 -10.95 15.92 -11.92
N PHE A 240 -9.97 15.03 -12.09
CA PHE A 240 -8.57 15.32 -11.78
C PHE A 240 -8.04 16.48 -12.62
N ARG A 241 -8.30 16.48 -13.94
CA ARG A 241 -7.91 17.57 -14.83
C ARG A 241 -8.54 18.91 -14.46
N CYS A 242 -9.78 18.90 -13.95
CA CYS A 242 -10.44 20.11 -13.47
C CYS A 242 -9.71 20.67 -12.24
N VAL A 243 -9.47 19.84 -11.22
CA VAL A 243 -8.76 20.25 -10.00
C VAL A 243 -7.35 20.78 -10.32
N LEU A 244 -6.57 20.01 -11.10
CA LEU A 244 -5.20 20.41 -11.46
C LEU A 244 -5.17 21.72 -12.26
N ARG A 245 -6.09 21.93 -13.19
CA ARG A 245 -6.20 23.21 -13.92
C ARG A 245 -6.52 24.38 -13.02
N CYS A 246 -7.42 24.19 -12.04
CA CYS A 246 -7.74 25.23 -11.08
C CYS A 246 -6.52 25.58 -10.20
N LEU A 247 -5.82 24.56 -9.69
CA LEU A 247 -4.60 24.77 -8.91
C LEU A 247 -3.52 25.51 -9.73
N GLU A 248 -3.28 25.09 -10.98
CA GLU A 248 -2.31 25.72 -11.86
C GLU A 248 -2.67 27.18 -12.18
N ARG A 249 -3.93 27.46 -12.47
CA ARG A 249 -4.37 28.78 -12.86
C ARG A 249 -4.45 29.77 -11.70
N GLU A 250 -4.99 29.32 -10.56
CA GLU A 250 -5.34 30.21 -9.47
C GLU A 250 -4.31 30.21 -8.32
N ILE A 251 -3.65 29.08 -8.08
CA ILE A 251 -2.78 28.93 -6.91
C ILE A 251 -1.29 29.00 -7.27
N ALA A 252 -0.87 28.41 -8.42
CA ALA A 252 0.53 28.44 -8.83
C ALA A 252 1.13 29.85 -8.90
N PRO A 253 0.44 30.86 -9.46
CA PRO A 253 0.98 32.22 -9.54
C PRO A 253 1.23 32.88 -8.18
N LEU A 254 0.54 32.41 -7.13
CA LEU A 254 0.65 32.96 -5.77
C LEU A 254 1.83 32.37 -4.99
N GLY A 255 2.38 31.24 -5.40
CA GLY A 255 3.50 30.58 -4.71
C GLY A 255 3.20 30.12 -3.28
N ILE A 256 1.91 29.90 -2.93
CA ILE A 256 1.47 29.60 -1.56
C ILE A 256 1.23 28.10 -1.30
N ALA A 257 1.28 27.28 -2.33
CA ALA A 257 1.13 25.85 -2.22
C ALA A 257 1.87 25.11 -3.35
N ALA A 258 2.16 23.84 -3.13
CA ALA A 258 2.71 22.91 -4.11
C ALA A 258 1.88 21.62 -4.12
N TRP A 259 1.84 20.92 -5.24
CA TRP A 259 1.10 19.67 -5.39
C TRP A 259 1.78 18.74 -6.37
N GLN A 260 1.48 17.45 -6.25
CA GLN A 260 1.86 16.44 -7.23
C GLN A 260 0.82 16.37 -8.36
N LYS A 261 1.23 15.90 -9.53
CA LYS A 261 0.36 15.66 -10.70
C LYS A 261 0.21 14.14 -10.88
N PRO A 262 -0.69 13.48 -10.14
CA PRO A 262 -0.84 12.04 -10.24
C PRO A 262 -1.38 11.62 -11.61
N THR A 263 -0.95 10.46 -12.08
CA THR A 263 -1.45 9.84 -13.32
C THR A 263 -2.41 8.68 -13.03
N GLY A 264 -2.62 8.37 -11.75
CA GLY A 264 -3.51 7.33 -11.27
C GLY A 264 -3.86 7.50 -9.78
N GLY A 265 -4.55 6.52 -9.22
CA GLY A 265 -5.04 6.57 -7.85
C GLY A 265 -6.24 7.49 -7.64
N TYR A 266 -6.40 8.00 -6.42
CA TYR A 266 -7.61 8.73 -6.01
C TYR A 266 -7.33 10.08 -5.34
N PHE A 267 -6.08 10.54 -5.28
CA PHE A 267 -5.71 11.70 -4.47
C PHE A 267 -4.97 12.76 -5.28
N VAL A 268 -5.23 14.02 -4.91
CA VAL A 268 -4.37 15.16 -5.20
C VAL A 268 -3.87 15.68 -3.86
N SER A 269 -2.58 15.51 -3.60
CA SER A 269 -1.94 16.02 -2.38
C SER A 269 -1.52 17.46 -2.58
N VAL A 270 -1.96 18.34 -1.67
CA VAL A 270 -1.61 19.77 -1.71
C VAL A 270 -0.85 20.15 -0.45
N ASN A 271 0.37 20.60 -0.62
CA ASN A 271 1.24 21.10 0.43
C ASN A 271 1.13 22.62 0.53
N THR A 272 0.59 23.13 1.60
CA THR A 272 0.51 24.57 1.89
C THR A 272 1.80 25.08 2.53
N LEU A 273 1.94 26.39 2.67
CA LEU A 273 3.00 26.98 3.49
C LEU A 273 2.96 26.41 4.93
N PRO A 274 4.12 26.30 5.60
CA PRO A 274 4.21 25.75 6.95
C PRO A 274 3.21 26.41 7.93
N GLY A 275 2.52 25.56 8.70
CA GLY A 275 1.56 26.01 9.72
C GLY A 275 0.16 26.38 9.19
N LEU A 276 -0.06 26.42 7.87
CA LEU A 276 -1.32 26.90 7.29
C LEU A 276 -2.34 25.79 6.97
N ALA A 277 -1.97 24.52 7.02
CA ALA A 277 -2.84 23.42 6.61
C ALA A 277 -4.20 23.41 7.32
N LYS A 278 -4.25 23.56 8.65
CA LYS A 278 -5.51 23.60 9.41
C LYS A 278 -6.39 24.80 9.01
N ARG A 279 -5.80 25.97 8.79
CA ARG A 279 -6.55 27.16 8.35
C ARG A 279 -7.08 26.98 6.93
N THR A 280 -6.28 26.42 6.02
CA THR A 280 -6.71 26.10 4.65
C THR A 280 -7.90 25.15 4.66
N LEU A 281 -7.85 24.08 5.47
CA LEU A 281 -8.98 23.15 5.60
C LEU A 281 -10.25 23.83 6.10
N ALA A 282 -10.14 24.74 7.08
CA ALA A 282 -11.30 25.47 7.59
C ALA A 282 -11.93 26.34 6.48
N LEU A 283 -11.11 27.09 5.74
CA LEU A 283 -11.59 27.91 4.61
C LEU A 283 -12.20 27.06 3.48
N CYS A 284 -11.58 25.94 3.14
CA CYS A 284 -12.15 25.01 2.15
C CYS A 284 -13.52 24.48 2.61
N LYS A 285 -13.67 24.13 3.89
CA LYS A 285 -14.93 23.67 4.45
C LYS A 285 -16.01 24.77 4.41
N GLU A 286 -15.67 26.00 4.74
CA GLU A 286 -16.54 27.17 4.61
C GLU A 286 -17.02 27.37 3.17
N ALA A 287 -16.14 27.10 2.20
CA ALA A 287 -16.45 27.13 0.77
C ALA A 287 -17.17 25.87 0.24
N GLY A 288 -17.53 24.92 1.09
CA GLY A 288 -18.23 23.68 0.70
C GLY A 288 -17.32 22.56 0.21
N VAL A 289 -15.99 22.66 0.40
CA VAL A 289 -15.02 21.63 0.00
C VAL A 289 -14.55 20.85 1.22
N THR A 290 -14.84 19.55 1.26
CA THR A 290 -14.35 18.66 2.31
C THR A 290 -13.04 18.01 1.88
N MET A 291 -12.01 18.07 2.72
CA MET A 291 -10.69 17.49 2.50
C MET A 291 -10.31 16.61 3.68
N THR A 292 -9.31 15.73 3.48
CA THR A 292 -8.70 14.94 4.57
C THR A 292 -8.08 15.87 5.62
N GLY A 293 -8.17 15.48 6.90
CA GLY A 293 -7.66 16.27 8.03
C GLY A 293 -6.15 16.53 7.92
N ALA A 294 -5.74 17.74 8.30
CA ALA A 294 -4.33 18.11 8.35
C ALA A 294 -3.57 17.24 9.36
N GLY A 295 -2.45 16.67 8.94
CA GLY A 295 -1.63 15.79 9.77
C GLY A 295 -2.05 14.31 9.75
N ALA A 296 -3.19 13.93 9.19
CA ALA A 296 -3.63 12.53 9.13
C ALA A 296 -2.67 11.61 8.33
N THR A 297 -1.83 12.18 7.47
CA THR A 297 -0.84 11.46 6.66
C THR A 297 0.53 11.31 7.32
N PHE A 298 0.63 11.65 8.60
CA PHE A 298 1.83 11.50 9.44
C PHE A 298 1.45 10.79 10.74
N PRO A 299 2.33 9.92 11.27
CA PRO A 299 2.15 9.32 12.59
C PRO A 299 2.09 10.33 13.71
#